data_8938758bb3a1126000ee3b12ed226739
#
_entry.id   8938758bb3a1126000ee3b12ed226739
#
_cell.length_a   1.000
_cell.length_b   1.000
_cell.length_c   1.000
_cell.angle_alpha   90.00
_cell.angle_beta   90.00
_cell.angle_gamma   90.00
#
_symmetry.space_group_name_H-M   'P 1'
#
loop_
_entity.id
_entity.type
_entity.pdbx_description
1 polymer ?
#
loop_
_entity_poly.entity_id
_entity_poly.type
_entity_poly.pdbx_seq_one_letter_code
_entity_poly.pdbx_strand_id
1 'polypeptide(L)'
;MSLFYADENFDYPVVERLRVLGHDVLTVQEAGQQGGDDDHVLATATAAIRIVLTFDRRDFSRLHKISSAHAGIISCTWDPNSDALASRIDKAAAAVGSLAGQHLRVNKPP
;
A
#
# COMPACT_ATOMS: atom_id res chain seq x y z
N MET A 1 1.32 10.84 -9.62
CA MET A 1 2.30 9.79 -9.26
C MET A 1 2.40 9.68 -7.75
N SER A 2 2.32 8.46 -7.23
CA SER A 2 2.43 8.21 -5.79
C SER A 2 3.68 7.41 -5.49
N LEU A 3 4.16 7.50 -4.24
CA LEU A 3 5.24 6.68 -3.72
C LEU A 3 4.62 5.58 -2.86
N PHE A 4 4.77 4.33 -3.28
CA PHE A 4 4.20 3.17 -2.57
C PHE A 4 5.27 2.27 -1.99
N TYR A 5 4.93 1.58 -0.91
CA TYR A 5 5.74 0.52 -0.30
C TYR A 5 4.87 -0.73 -0.18
N ALA A 6 5.13 -1.74 -1.00
CA ALA A 6 4.31 -2.94 -1.04
C ALA A 6 4.77 -3.95 0.01
N ASP A 7 3.83 -4.37 0.86
CA ASP A 7 4.03 -5.38 1.88
C ASP A 7 4.52 -6.71 1.26
N GLU A 8 5.15 -7.55 2.06
CA GLU A 8 5.81 -8.78 1.60
C GLU A 8 4.86 -9.71 0.83
N ASN A 9 3.60 -9.79 1.25
CA ASN A 9 2.60 -10.67 0.63
C ASN A 9 1.74 -9.97 -0.42
N PHE A 10 2.08 -8.75 -0.79
CA PHE A 10 1.32 -8.04 -1.81
C PHE A 10 1.66 -8.59 -3.20
N ASP A 11 0.65 -8.74 -4.09
CA ASP A 11 0.83 -9.38 -5.39
C ASP A 11 1.76 -8.57 -6.29
N TYR A 12 2.83 -9.19 -6.76
CA TYR A 12 3.79 -8.51 -7.62
C TYR A 12 3.19 -8.07 -8.96
N PRO A 13 2.29 -8.82 -9.61
CA PRO A 13 1.64 -8.33 -10.84
C PRO A 13 0.91 -6.99 -10.66
N VAL A 14 0.36 -6.72 -9.48
CA VAL A 14 -0.25 -5.42 -9.16
C VAL A 14 0.82 -4.34 -9.09
N VAL A 15 1.97 -4.66 -8.46
CA VAL A 15 3.12 -3.75 -8.39
C VAL A 15 3.59 -3.37 -9.80
N GLU A 16 3.74 -4.35 -10.69
CA GLU A 16 4.16 -4.11 -12.06
C GLU A 16 3.18 -3.19 -12.79
N ARG A 17 1.89 -3.43 -12.62
CA ARG A 17 0.86 -2.61 -13.27
C ARG A 17 0.85 -1.18 -12.74
N LEU A 18 1.03 -1.00 -11.43
CA LEU A 18 1.13 0.34 -10.84
C LEU A 18 2.33 1.10 -11.39
N ARG A 19 3.45 0.41 -11.62
CA ARG A 19 4.64 1.02 -12.25
C ARG A 19 4.34 1.47 -13.68
N VAL A 20 3.59 0.67 -14.45
CA VAL A 20 3.15 1.04 -15.80
C VAL A 20 2.26 2.30 -15.75
N LEU A 21 1.45 2.44 -14.71
CA LEU A 21 0.59 3.61 -14.51
C LEU A 21 1.35 4.85 -14.01
N GLY A 22 2.67 4.74 -13.83
CA GLY A 22 3.52 5.88 -13.49
C GLY A 22 3.83 6.04 -12.00
N HIS A 23 3.48 5.07 -11.17
CA HIS A 23 3.77 5.12 -9.73
C HIS A 23 5.16 4.58 -9.43
N ASP A 24 5.77 5.10 -8.38
CA ASP A 24 7.03 4.59 -7.84
C ASP A 24 6.69 3.60 -6.73
N VAL A 25 6.95 2.32 -6.95
CA VAL A 25 6.65 1.26 -5.99
C VAL A 25 7.95 0.58 -5.58
N LEU A 26 8.21 0.56 -4.28
CA LEU A 26 9.28 -0.23 -3.68
C LEU A 26 8.62 -1.40 -2.95
N THR A 27 9.14 -2.62 -3.12
CA THR A 27 8.62 -3.78 -2.39
C THR A 27 9.49 -4.06 -1.17
N VAL A 28 8.91 -4.75 -0.18
CA VAL A 28 9.63 -5.20 1.02
C VAL A 28 10.85 -6.04 0.60
N GLN A 29 10.69 -6.92 -0.40
CA GLN A 29 11.76 -7.78 -0.91
C GLN A 29 12.90 -6.97 -1.51
N GLU A 30 12.56 -5.98 -2.35
CA GLU A 30 13.57 -5.11 -2.98
C GLU A 30 14.33 -4.27 -1.94
N ALA A 31 13.67 -3.93 -0.85
CA ALA A 31 14.29 -3.18 0.24
C ALA A 31 15.11 -4.06 1.18
N GLY A 32 15.10 -5.39 0.99
CA GLY A 32 15.83 -6.32 1.86
C GLY A 32 15.22 -6.43 3.26
N GLN A 33 13.94 -6.19 3.41
CA GLN A 33 13.25 -6.13 4.71
C GLN A 33 12.29 -7.29 4.95
N GLN A 34 12.51 -8.41 4.26
CA GLN A 34 11.66 -9.61 4.41
C GLN A 34 11.65 -10.09 5.86
N GLY A 35 10.52 -10.63 6.29
CA GLY A 35 10.36 -11.20 7.62
C GLY A 35 10.11 -10.20 8.73
N GLY A 36 10.09 -8.91 8.43
CA GLY A 36 9.70 -7.89 9.41
C GLY A 36 8.22 -7.96 9.72
N ASP A 37 7.83 -7.56 10.94
CA ASP A 37 6.43 -7.48 11.30
C ASP A 37 5.78 -6.21 10.70
N ASP A 38 4.46 -6.07 10.88
CA ASP A 38 3.72 -4.94 10.31
C ASP A 38 4.17 -3.60 10.87
N ASP A 39 4.58 -3.54 12.16
CA ASP A 39 5.14 -2.34 12.75
C ASP A 39 6.39 -1.89 12.00
N HIS A 40 7.26 -2.84 11.65
CA HIS A 40 8.49 -2.56 10.93
C HIS A 40 8.20 -2.12 9.49
N VAL A 41 7.25 -2.75 8.83
CA VAL A 41 6.81 -2.36 7.48
C VAL A 41 6.33 -0.91 7.48
N LEU A 42 5.46 -0.55 8.41
CA LEU A 42 4.92 0.80 8.49
C LEU A 42 6.02 1.82 8.84
N ALA A 43 6.92 1.50 9.76
CA ALA A 43 8.02 2.38 10.13
C ALA A 43 8.96 2.64 8.95
N THR A 44 9.30 1.60 8.19
CA THR A 44 10.15 1.71 7.01
C THR A 44 9.49 2.59 5.94
N ALA A 45 8.21 2.36 5.67
CA ALA A 45 7.46 3.15 4.70
C ALA A 45 7.39 4.62 5.13
N THR A 46 7.13 4.87 6.41
CA THR A 46 7.03 6.22 6.96
C THR A 46 8.34 6.98 6.80
N ALA A 47 9.47 6.34 7.12
CA ALA A 47 10.80 6.94 6.97
C ALA A 47 11.11 7.28 5.50
N ALA A 48 10.60 6.50 4.56
CA ALA A 48 10.77 6.72 3.13
C ALA A 48 9.68 7.61 2.52
N ILE A 49 8.72 8.05 3.32
CA ILE A 49 7.55 8.84 2.89
C ILE A 49 6.78 8.10 1.80
N ARG A 50 6.54 6.81 2.03
CA ARG A 50 5.82 5.94 1.11
C ARG A 50 4.51 5.46 1.72
N ILE A 51 3.51 5.30 0.87
CA ILE A 51 2.20 4.77 1.25
C ILE A 51 2.28 3.24 1.25
N VAL A 52 1.87 2.60 2.35
CA VAL A 52 1.85 1.13 2.43
C VAL A 52 0.71 0.57 1.58
N LEU A 53 1.03 -0.45 0.77
CA LEU A 53 0.04 -1.29 0.08
C LEU A 53 0.05 -2.66 0.74
N THR A 54 -1.12 -3.12 1.19
CA THR A 54 -1.23 -4.39 1.92
C THR A 54 -2.58 -5.05 1.70
N PHE A 55 -2.64 -6.37 1.89
CA PHE A 55 -3.90 -7.11 2.01
C PHE A 55 -4.29 -7.30 3.48
N ASP A 56 -3.43 -6.95 4.42
CA ASP A 56 -3.66 -7.13 5.85
C ASP A 56 -4.31 -5.90 6.48
N ARG A 57 -5.61 -5.75 6.21
CA ARG A 57 -6.37 -4.62 6.72
C ARG A 57 -6.43 -4.57 8.23
N ARG A 58 -6.61 -5.73 8.86
CA ARG A 58 -6.84 -5.81 10.31
C ARG A 58 -5.65 -5.25 11.09
N ASP A 59 -4.45 -5.72 10.80
CA ASP A 59 -3.25 -5.31 11.53
C ASP A 59 -2.86 -3.87 11.22
N PHE A 60 -2.99 -3.43 9.97
CA PHE A 60 -2.67 -2.05 9.62
C PHE A 60 -3.73 -1.07 10.12
N SER A 61 -5.01 -1.48 10.22
CA SER A 61 -6.03 -0.68 10.87
C SER A 61 -5.72 -0.45 12.35
N ARG A 62 -5.24 -1.50 13.03
CA ARG A 62 -4.81 -1.41 14.42
C ARG A 62 -3.65 -0.42 14.59
N LEU A 63 -2.64 -0.52 13.73
CA LEU A 63 -1.48 0.38 13.77
C LEU A 63 -1.88 1.83 13.50
N HIS A 64 -2.78 2.06 12.55
CA HIS A 64 -3.30 3.39 12.25
C HIS A 64 -4.02 4.01 13.45
N LYS A 65 -4.76 3.21 14.22
CA LYS A 65 -5.43 3.69 15.45
C LYS A 65 -4.44 4.07 16.53
N ILE A 66 -3.30 3.42 16.59
CA ILE A 66 -2.24 3.75 17.55
C ILE A 66 -1.58 5.07 17.19
N SER A 67 -1.29 5.29 15.92
CA SER A 67 -0.68 6.53 15.43
C SER A 67 -1.00 6.75 13.96
N SER A 68 -1.41 7.96 13.63
CA SER A 68 -1.60 8.38 12.24
C SER A 68 -0.36 9.08 11.67
N ALA A 69 0.78 9.03 12.36
CA ALA A 69 2.02 9.67 11.92
C ALA A 69 2.72 8.80 10.85
N HIS A 70 2.10 8.67 9.69
CA HIS A 70 2.62 7.90 8.55
C HIS A 70 2.22 8.60 7.24
N ALA A 71 2.81 8.14 6.13
CA ALA A 71 2.56 8.74 4.82
C ALA A 71 1.25 8.26 4.18
N GLY A 72 0.64 7.23 4.73
CA GLY A 72 -0.61 6.66 4.25
C GLY A 72 -0.59 5.13 4.24
N ILE A 73 -1.77 4.54 4.33
CA ILE A 73 -1.98 3.09 4.22
C ILE A 73 -3.13 2.87 3.26
N ILE A 74 -2.94 2.00 2.28
CA ILE A 74 -4.02 1.48 1.45
C ILE A 74 -4.10 -0.02 1.69
N SER A 75 -5.18 -0.47 2.31
CA SER A 75 -5.46 -1.89 2.47
C SER A 75 -6.46 -2.33 1.41
N CYS A 76 -6.15 -3.45 0.75
CA CYS A 76 -6.87 -3.91 -0.42
C CYS A 76 -7.52 -5.27 -0.17
N THR A 77 -8.67 -5.50 -0.80
CA THR A 77 -9.20 -6.85 -0.97
C THR A 77 -8.47 -7.50 -2.14
N TRP A 78 -7.99 -8.73 -1.94
CA TRP A 78 -7.33 -9.47 -3.01
C TRP A 78 -8.26 -9.66 -4.20
N ASP A 79 -7.71 -9.53 -5.39
CA ASP A 79 -8.43 -9.71 -6.65
C ASP A 79 -7.50 -10.44 -7.63
N PRO A 80 -7.93 -11.56 -8.25
CA PRO A 80 -7.11 -12.23 -9.24
C PRO A 80 -6.87 -11.38 -10.48
N ASN A 81 -7.71 -10.37 -10.74
CA ASN A 81 -7.50 -9.43 -11.83
C ASN A 81 -6.59 -8.29 -11.35
N SER A 82 -5.28 -8.46 -11.57
CA SER A 82 -4.26 -7.51 -11.11
C SER A 82 -4.43 -6.13 -11.73
N ASP A 83 -4.81 -6.06 -13.00
CA ASP A 83 -5.03 -4.79 -13.69
C ASP A 83 -6.21 -4.02 -13.08
N ALA A 84 -7.27 -4.73 -12.74
CA ALA A 84 -8.45 -4.12 -12.10
C ALA A 84 -8.09 -3.56 -10.72
N LEU A 85 -7.34 -4.31 -9.92
CA LEU A 85 -6.93 -3.86 -8.59
C LEU A 85 -6.00 -2.65 -8.70
N ALA A 86 -5.01 -2.69 -9.58
CA ALA A 86 -4.10 -1.57 -9.79
C ALA A 86 -4.86 -0.31 -10.23
N SER A 87 -5.83 -0.45 -11.11
CA SER A 87 -6.67 0.67 -11.55
C SER A 87 -7.47 1.28 -10.40
N ARG A 88 -8.03 0.45 -9.52
CA ARG A 88 -8.76 0.94 -8.35
C ARG A 88 -7.85 1.67 -7.37
N ILE A 89 -6.64 1.17 -7.16
CA ILE A 89 -5.64 1.84 -6.31
C ILE A 89 -5.28 3.20 -6.89
N ASP A 90 -5.00 3.25 -8.19
CA ASP A 90 -4.64 4.48 -8.90
C ASP A 90 -5.73 5.54 -8.76
N LYS A 91 -6.97 5.16 -9.03
CA LYS A 91 -8.12 6.08 -8.95
C LYS A 91 -8.38 6.54 -7.52
N ALA A 92 -8.27 5.65 -6.55
CA ALA A 92 -8.50 5.98 -5.15
C ALA A 92 -7.45 6.95 -4.62
N ALA A 93 -6.18 6.73 -4.95
CA ALA A 93 -5.10 7.62 -4.55
C ALA A 93 -5.27 9.01 -5.18
N ALA A 94 -5.64 9.07 -6.45
CA ALA A 94 -5.87 10.34 -7.14
C ALA A 94 -7.05 11.12 -6.54
N ALA A 95 -8.12 10.42 -6.16
CA ALA A 95 -9.33 11.05 -5.62
C ALA A 95 -9.09 11.69 -4.25
N VAL A 96 -8.20 11.12 -3.43
CA VAL A 96 -7.93 11.64 -2.09
C VAL A 96 -7.00 12.84 -2.11
N GLY A 97 -6.08 12.90 -3.08
CA GLY A 97 -5.05 13.91 -3.16
C GLY A 97 -3.86 13.60 -2.23
N SER A 98 -4.01 13.77 -0.92
CA SER A 98 -2.96 13.40 0.05
C SER A 98 -3.46 12.28 0.96
N LEU A 99 -2.66 11.21 1.06
CA LEU A 99 -2.94 10.07 1.93
C LEU A 99 -2.19 10.15 3.26
N ALA A 100 -1.41 11.21 3.49
CA ALA A 100 -0.67 11.37 4.74
C ALA A 100 -1.61 11.29 5.95
N GLY A 101 -1.32 10.38 6.87
CA GLY A 101 -2.12 10.16 8.06
C GLY A 101 -3.45 9.47 7.84
N GLN A 102 -3.70 8.91 6.66
CA GLN A 102 -4.98 8.28 6.33
C GLN A 102 -4.84 6.78 6.07
N HIS A 103 -5.90 6.04 6.38
CA HIS A 103 -6.03 4.63 6.04
C HIS A 103 -7.20 4.48 5.07
N LEU A 104 -6.88 4.20 3.81
CA LEU A 104 -7.86 4.05 2.74
C LEU A 104 -8.07 2.57 2.45
N ARG A 105 -9.34 2.18 2.22
CA ARG A 105 -9.69 0.81 1.86
C ARG A 105 -10.07 0.75 0.39
N VAL A 106 -9.44 -0.17 -0.34
CA VAL A 106 -9.76 -0.42 -1.75
C VAL A 106 -10.33 -1.83 -1.83
N ASN A 107 -11.66 -1.92 -1.97
CA ASN A 107 -12.37 -3.19 -1.97
C ASN A 107 -12.65 -3.67 -3.39
N LYS A 108 -12.63 -5.00 -3.58
CA LYS A 108 -13.13 -5.61 -4.79
C LYS A 108 -14.64 -5.42 -4.85
N PRO A 109 -15.23 -5.00 -5.99
CA PRO A 109 -16.69 -4.90 -6.13
C PRO A 109 -17.35 -6.25 -5.92
N PRO A 110 -18.59 -6.27 -5.41
CA PRO A 110 -19.35 -7.52 -5.24
C PRO A 110 -19.67 -8.19 -6.56
#